data_9248dd9df2fda9bd006ac2ddfbf94230
#
_entry.id   9248dd9df2fda9bd006ac2ddfbf94230
#
_cell.length_a   1.000
_cell.length_b   1.000
_cell.length_c   1.000
_cell.angle_alpha   90.00
_cell.angle_beta   90.00
_cell.angle_gamma   90.00
#
_symmetry.space_group_name_H-M   'P 1'
#
loop_
_entity.id
_entity.type
_entity.pdbx_description
1 polymer ?
#
loop_
_entity_poly.entity_id
_entity_poly.type
_entity_poly.pdbx_seq_one_letter_code
_entity_poly.pdbx_strand_id
1 'polypeptide(L)'
;MADVARAAERAAQHRRAKVVLPPLTAAATVVGWAVATVGTWQLGLVAGLGVAGPGVWRLYRRSRNSWAVGAAGEVRTARLLAPLVRGGHAVILHDRAVPGSRANLDHLVFTATGAFYIDTKNWTSNKSRLTVRGGILWYGRYDQSRALQTVGWEADQAARALGVPVRPVVAVHGAKVPAPHGRLELQGVTVVEAKRLRGLLRSLPPQPGWDTARMASLGQLAERTLPPAS
;
A
#
# COMPACT_ATOMS: atom_id res chain seq x y z
N MET A 1 -5.29 -6.86 10.41
CA MET A 1 -4.44 -6.24 9.37
C MET A 1 -3.07 -6.87 9.26
N ALA A 2 -2.32 -6.87 10.31
CA ALA A 2 -1.00 -7.46 10.33
C ALA A 2 -0.96 -8.89 9.78
N ASP A 3 -2.00 -9.69 9.99
CA ASP A 3 -2.00 -11.11 9.59
C ASP A 3 -2.36 -11.33 8.11
N VAL A 4 -3.21 -10.50 7.53
CA VAL A 4 -3.57 -10.62 6.09
C VAL A 4 -2.46 -10.04 5.20
N ALA A 5 -1.90 -8.90 5.59
CA ALA A 5 -0.70 -8.38 4.94
C ALA A 5 0.47 -9.37 5.09
N ARG A 6 0.65 -9.96 6.27
CA ARG A 6 1.60 -11.05 6.50
C ARG A 6 1.30 -12.30 5.66
N ALA A 7 0.03 -12.66 5.47
CA ALA A 7 -0.35 -13.81 4.63
C ALA A 7 -0.13 -13.53 3.13
N ALA A 8 -0.48 -12.36 2.63
CA ALA A 8 -0.20 -11.95 1.25
C ALA A 8 1.30 -11.83 0.98
N GLU A 9 2.06 -11.30 1.93
CA GLU A 9 3.53 -11.25 1.86
C GLU A 9 4.15 -12.64 1.92
N ARG A 10 3.68 -13.52 2.81
CA ARG A 10 4.11 -14.92 2.84
C ARG A 10 3.82 -15.61 1.51
N ALA A 11 2.64 -15.40 0.91
CA ALA A 11 2.30 -15.96 -0.40
C ALA A 11 3.17 -15.39 -1.54
N ALA A 12 3.48 -14.09 -1.52
CA ALA A 12 4.40 -13.47 -2.48
C ALA A 12 5.85 -13.93 -2.24
N GLN A 13 6.25 -14.08 -0.98
CA GLN A 13 7.55 -14.59 -0.57
C GLN A 13 7.71 -16.06 -0.95
N HIS A 14 6.68 -16.90 -0.75
CA HIS A 14 6.66 -18.29 -1.21
C HIS A 14 6.77 -18.41 -2.72
N ARG A 15 6.08 -17.57 -3.49
CA ARG A 15 6.22 -17.56 -4.97
C ARG A 15 7.62 -17.16 -5.41
N ARG A 16 8.21 -16.15 -4.78
CA ARG A 16 9.60 -15.75 -5.07
C ARG A 16 10.62 -16.80 -4.62
N ALA A 17 10.39 -17.41 -3.45
CA ALA A 17 11.22 -18.49 -2.95
C ALA A 17 11.21 -19.69 -3.91
N LYS A 18 10.05 -20.12 -4.42
CA LYS A 18 9.92 -21.20 -5.41
C LYS A 18 10.71 -20.95 -6.70
N VAL A 19 10.94 -19.70 -7.09
CA VAL A 19 11.69 -19.36 -8.30
C VAL A 19 13.19 -19.19 -8.01
N VAL A 20 13.56 -18.63 -6.85
CA VAL A 20 14.95 -18.25 -6.53
C VAL A 20 15.68 -19.35 -5.77
N LEU A 21 15.00 -20.09 -4.91
CA LEU A 21 15.66 -21.13 -4.11
C LEU A 21 16.22 -22.29 -4.94
N PRO A 22 15.51 -22.85 -5.96
CA PRO A 22 16.06 -23.98 -6.70
C PRO A 22 17.41 -23.68 -7.40
N PRO A 23 17.57 -22.58 -8.17
CA PRO A 23 18.85 -22.27 -8.77
C PRO A 23 19.91 -21.89 -7.73
N LEU A 24 19.52 -21.29 -6.61
CA LEU A 24 20.44 -20.92 -5.53
C LEU A 24 20.95 -22.15 -4.80
N THR A 25 20.08 -23.12 -4.49
CA THR A 25 20.49 -24.38 -3.87
C THR A 25 21.35 -25.21 -4.81
N ALA A 26 21.01 -25.30 -6.10
CA ALA A 26 21.83 -25.97 -7.11
C ALA A 26 23.24 -25.37 -7.18
N ALA A 27 23.36 -24.03 -7.26
CA ALA A 27 24.65 -23.36 -7.27
C ALA A 27 25.46 -23.61 -5.97
N ALA A 28 24.80 -23.53 -4.81
CA ALA A 28 25.43 -23.80 -3.52
C ALA A 28 25.92 -25.24 -3.39
N THR A 29 25.14 -26.23 -3.89
CA THR A 29 25.51 -27.64 -3.92
C THR A 29 26.71 -27.89 -4.82
N VAL A 30 26.72 -27.34 -6.04
CA VAL A 30 27.83 -27.48 -7.00
C VAL A 30 29.10 -26.89 -6.43
N VAL A 31 29.06 -25.69 -5.88
CA VAL A 31 30.24 -25.03 -5.29
C VAL A 31 30.72 -25.79 -4.06
N GLY A 32 29.79 -26.19 -3.18
CA GLY A 32 30.13 -26.97 -1.98
C GLY A 32 30.78 -28.31 -2.33
N TRP A 33 30.25 -29.02 -3.33
CA TRP A 33 30.81 -30.28 -3.80
C TRP A 33 32.19 -30.10 -4.42
N ALA A 34 32.35 -29.11 -5.34
CA ALA A 34 33.62 -28.82 -5.97
C ALA A 34 34.73 -28.47 -4.93
N VAL A 35 34.41 -27.72 -3.90
CA VAL A 35 35.39 -27.40 -2.83
C VAL A 35 35.67 -28.63 -1.96
N ALA A 36 34.66 -29.47 -1.69
CA ALA A 36 34.86 -30.70 -0.92
C ALA A 36 35.74 -31.76 -1.61
N THR A 37 35.74 -31.78 -2.96
CA THR A 37 36.61 -32.72 -3.74
C THR A 37 38.08 -32.36 -3.73
N VAL A 38 38.45 -31.07 -3.54
CA VAL A 38 39.83 -30.58 -3.53
C VAL A 38 40.33 -30.32 -2.08
N GLY A 39 39.42 -30.26 -1.11
CA GLY A 39 39.71 -29.95 0.28
C GLY A 39 39.04 -30.93 1.27
N THR A 40 38.44 -30.37 2.31
CA THR A 40 37.68 -31.15 3.28
C THR A 40 36.18 -30.89 3.12
N TRP A 41 35.36 -31.83 3.55
CA TRP A 41 33.89 -31.65 3.49
C TRP A 41 33.41 -30.42 4.29
N GLN A 42 34.12 -30.03 5.37
CA GLN A 42 33.82 -28.82 6.15
C GLN A 42 33.98 -27.55 5.30
N LEU A 43 35.06 -27.47 4.50
CA LEU A 43 35.29 -26.34 3.58
C LEU A 43 34.21 -26.29 2.49
N GLY A 44 33.79 -27.45 1.98
CA GLY A 44 32.68 -27.54 1.02
C GLY A 44 31.35 -27.03 1.61
N LEU A 45 31.08 -27.36 2.87
CA LEU A 45 29.86 -26.89 3.56
C LEU A 45 29.88 -25.38 3.78
N VAL A 46 31.01 -24.82 4.21
CA VAL A 46 31.17 -23.38 4.40
C VAL A 46 31.04 -22.63 3.07
N ALA A 47 31.63 -23.15 1.99
CA ALA A 47 31.52 -22.56 0.66
C ALA A 47 30.07 -22.58 0.15
N GLY A 48 29.35 -23.69 0.29
CA GLY A 48 27.94 -23.82 -0.05
C GLY A 48 27.05 -22.83 0.71
N LEU A 49 27.24 -22.72 2.04
CA LEU A 49 26.54 -21.76 2.88
C LEU A 49 26.87 -20.31 2.52
N GLY A 50 28.13 -20.04 2.13
CA GLY A 50 28.57 -18.72 1.65
C GLY A 50 27.85 -18.29 0.38
N VAL A 51 27.48 -19.22 -0.50
CA VAL A 51 26.69 -18.95 -1.71
C VAL A 51 25.19 -18.80 -1.37
N ALA A 52 24.62 -19.72 -0.57
CA ALA A 52 23.19 -19.71 -0.24
C ALA A 52 22.79 -18.59 0.71
N GLY A 53 23.62 -18.32 1.73
CA GLY A 53 23.32 -17.39 2.82
C GLY A 53 22.95 -15.98 2.37
N PRO A 54 23.78 -15.29 1.55
CA PRO A 54 23.46 -13.95 1.04
C PRO A 54 22.20 -13.91 0.19
N GLY A 55 21.92 -14.94 -0.60
CA GLY A 55 20.71 -15.03 -1.42
C GLY A 55 19.44 -15.15 -0.57
N VAL A 56 19.45 -16.05 0.39
CA VAL A 56 18.36 -16.25 1.36
C VAL A 56 18.15 -14.97 2.19
N TRP A 57 19.21 -14.41 2.76
CA TRP A 57 19.16 -13.17 3.52
C TRP A 57 18.58 -12.00 2.72
N ARG A 58 18.96 -11.85 1.45
CA ARG A 58 18.46 -10.80 0.56
C ARG A 58 16.96 -10.98 0.25
N LEU A 59 16.48 -12.22 0.12
CA LEU A 59 15.05 -12.53 -0.05
C LEU A 59 14.24 -12.07 1.17
N TYR A 60 14.69 -12.43 2.37
CA TYR A 60 13.98 -12.10 3.63
C TYR A 60 14.08 -10.60 3.98
N ARG A 61 15.25 -9.99 3.80
CA ARG A 61 15.45 -8.56 4.09
C ARG A 61 14.61 -7.66 3.19
N ARG A 62 14.43 -8.03 1.92
CA ARG A 62 13.65 -7.22 0.96
C ARG A 62 12.15 -7.23 1.28
N SER A 63 11.61 -8.33 1.80
CA SER A 63 10.22 -8.44 2.23
C SER A 63 9.96 -7.57 3.46
N ARG A 64 10.76 -7.69 4.51
CA ARG A 64 10.64 -6.89 5.74
C ARG A 64 10.72 -5.38 5.47
N ASN A 65 11.58 -4.96 4.55
CA ASN A 65 11.74 -3.55 4.22
C ASN A 65 10.52 -2.99 3.46
N SER A 66 9.87 -3.76 2.58
CA SER A 66 8.71 -3.28 1.83
C SER A 66 7.50 -3.05 2.73
N TRP A 67 7.28 -3.91 3.71
CA TRP A 67 6.21 -3.74 4.71
C TRP A 67 6.46 -2.53 5.61
N ALA A 68 7.65 -2.40 6.17
CA ALA A 68 8.02 -1.25 6.99
C ALA A 68 7.90 0.09 6.24
N VAL A 69 8.24 0.08 4.94
CA VAL A 69 8.09 1.24 4.05
C VAL A 69 6.62 1.57 3.82
N GLY A 70 5.75 0.56 3.63
CA GLY A 70 4.29 0.73 3.51
C GLY A 70 3.70 1.34 4.78
N ALA A 71 3.87 0.68 5.92
CA ALA A 71 3.38 1.13 7.21
C ALA A 71 3.87 2.55 7.58
N ALA A 72 5.13 2.87 7.27
CA ALA A 72 5.64 4.24 7.47
C ALA A 72 4.92 5.28 6.58
N GLY A 73 4.45 4.89 5.40
CA GLY A 73 3.63 5.72 4.52
C GLY A 73 2.27 6.02 5.16
N GLU A 74 1.56 4.99 5.61
CA GLU A 74 0.25 5.10 6.27
C GLU A 74 0.31 6.02 7.50
N VAL A 75 1.31 5.81 8.37
CA VAL A 75 1.53 6.69 9.54
C VAL A 75 1.77 8.16 9.12
N ARG A 76 2.51 8.40 8.03
CA ARG A 76 2.70 9.77 7.52
C ARG A 76 1.39 10.35 6.99
N THR A 77 0.58 9.57 6.25
CA THR A 77 -0.73 10.02 5.77
C THR A 77 -1.66 10.33 6.93
N ALA A 78 -1.73 9.49 7.96
CA ALA A 78 -2.51 9.74 9.18
C ALA A 78 -2.09 11.07 9.85
N ARG A 79 -0.78 11.33 9.96
CA ARG A 79 -0.26 12.61 10.51
C ARG A 79 -0.64 13.83 9.65
N LEU A 80 -0.64 13.68 8.32
CA LEU A 80 -1.09 14.74 7.42
C LEU A 80 -2.59 15.04 7.58
N LEU A 81 -3.40 14.04 7.88
CA LEU A 81 -4.84 14.16 8.06
C LEU A 81 -5.23 14.66 9.47
N ALA A 82 -4.43 14.40 10.49
CA ALA A 82 -4.73 14.73 11.89
C ALA A 82 -5.16 16.20 12.15
N PRO A 83 -4.62 17.23 11.49
CA PRO A 83 -5.10 18.60 11.66
C PRO A 83 -6.56 18.83 11.23
N LEU A 84 -7.09 18.03 10.30
CA LEU A 84 -8.50 18.12 9.90
C LEU A 84 -9.41 17.64 11.05
N VAL A 85 -9.02 16.58 11.76
CA VAL A 85 -9.75 16.08 12.93
C VAL A 85 -9.70 17.09 14.06
N ARG A 86 -8.51 17.59 14.40
CA ARG A 86 -8.34 18.58 15.49
C ARG A 86 -9.10 19.88 15.25
N GLY A 87 -9.28 20.28 13.99
CA GLY A 87 -10.08 21.44 13.60
C GLY A 87 -11.58 21.17 13.46
N GLY A 88 -12.06 19.96 13.75
CA GLY A 88 -13.47 19.59 13.56
C GLY A 88 -13.91 19.51 12.09
N HIS A 89 -12.97 19.48 11.15
CA HIS A 89 -13.26 19.50 9.71
C HIS A 89 -13.37 18.10 9.09
N ALA A 90 -13.06 17.05 9.83
CA ALA A 90 -13.17 15.67 9.37
C ALA A 90 -13.38 14.69 10.53
N VAL A 91 -14.07 13.59 10.22
CA VAL A 91 -14.04 12.34 10.99
C VAL A 91 -13.22 11.34 10.19
N ILE A 92 -12.27 10.66 10.82
CA ILE A 92 -11.34 9.77 10.17
C ILE A 92 -11.23 8.45 10.92
N LEU A 93 -11.39 7.36 10.17
CA LEU A 93 -11.12 6.01 10.68
C LEU A 93 -9.93 5.44 9.92
N HIS A 94 -9.05 4.82 10.65
CA HIS A 94 -7.88 4.17 10.10
C HIS A 94 -8.04 2.66 10.19
N ASP A 95 -7.48 1.94 9.21
CA ASP A 95 -7.26 0.52 9.29
C ASP A 95 -8.56 -0.28 9.49
N ARG A 96 -9.45 -0.23 8.48
CA ARG A 96 -10.76 -0.88 8.53
C ARG A 96 -10.84 -2.09 7.61
N ALA A 97 -11.26 -3.23 8.16
CA ALA A 97 -11.48 -4.43 7.36
C ALA A 97 -12.73 -4.29 6.50
N VAL A 98 -12.68 -4.80 5.27
CA VAL A 98 -13.86 -4.96 4.42
C VAL A 98 -14.48 -6.33 4.72
N PRO A 99 -15.70 -6.39 5.27
CA PRO A 99 -16.36 -7.66 5.63
C PRO A 99 -16.43 -8.64 4.44
N GLY A 100 -16.20 -9.92 4.71
CA GLY A 100 -16.25 -10.96 3.68
C GLY A 100 -15.05 -10.96 2.70
N SER A 101 -14.05 -10.10 2.92
CA SER A 101 -12.85 -10.02 2.08
C SER A 101 -11.56 -10.00 2.92
N ARG A 102 -10.42 -10.03 2.23
CA ARG A 102 -9.11 -9.82 2.83
C ARG A 102 -8.61 -8.39 2.63
N ALA A 103 -9.46 -7.53 2.11
CA ALA A 103 -9.11 -6.14 1.85
C ALA A 103 -9.19 -5.30 3.12
N ASN A 104 -8.44 -4.23 3.12
CA ASN A 104 -8.34 -3.30 4.21
C ASN A 104 -8.29 -1.87 3.70
N LEU A 105 -9.01 -1.00 4.37
CA LEU A 105 -9.07 0.42 4.06
C LEU A 105 -8.07 1.17 4.94
N ASP A 106 -7.03 1.74 4.35
CA ASP A 106 -5.99 2.48 5.10
C ASP A 106 -6.61 3.65 5.89
N HIS A 107 -7.35 4.53 5.18
CA HIS A 107 -7.99 5.68 5.81
C HIS A 107 -9.35 5.95 5.16
N LEU A 108 -10.40 5.96 5.97
CA LEU A 108 -11.75 6.38 5.60
C LEU A 108 -12.00 7.76 6.19
N VAL A 109 -12.31 8.75 5.33
CA VAL A 109 -12.34 10.16 5.70
C VAL A 109 -13.69 10.76 5.34
N PHE A 110 -14.36 11.38 6.31
CA PHE A 110 -15.62 12.11 6.14
C PHE A 110 -15.36 13.59 6.37
N THR A 111 -15.69 14.42 5.39
CA THR A 111 -15.56 15.89 5.44
C THR A 111 -16.84 16.53 4.94
N ALA A 112 -16.99 17.85 5.06
CA ALA A 112 -18.09 18.59 4.45
C ALA A 112 -18.16 18.44 2.91
N THR A 113 -17.08 17.98 2.27
CA THR A 113 -16.98 17.78 0.82
C THR A 113 -17.29 16.34 0.40
N GLY A 114 -17.60 15.44 1.34
CA GLY A 114 -18.01 14.06 1.08
C GLY A 114 -17.20 13.01 1.84
N ALA A 115 -17.42 11.73 1.47
CA ALA A 115 -16.63 10.59 1.96
C ALA A 115 -15.53 10.22 0.97
N PHE A 116 -14.38 9.83 1.53
CA PHE A 116 -13.19 9.45 0.78
C PHE A 116 -12.58 8.18 1.38
N TYR A 117 -12.17 7.27 0.50
CA TYR A 117 -11.22 6.24 0.84
C TYR A 117 -9.83 6.66 0.35
N ILE A 118 -8.87 6.71 1.24
CA ILE A 118 -7.50 7.13 0.92
C ILE A 118 -6.56 5.95 1.13
N ASP A 119 -6.06 5.44 0.02
CA ASP A 119 -5.01 4.42 -0.02
C ASP A 119 -3.64 5.10 -0.05
N THR A 120 -2.69 4.61 0.70
CA THR A 120 -1.34 5.17 0.79
C THR A 120 -0.33 4.40 -0.03
N LYS A 121 0.31 5.06 -0.99
CA LYS A 121 1.42 4.50 -1.76
C LYS A 121 2.73 5.21 -1.41
N ASN A 122 3.67 4.46 -0.85
CA ASN A 122 4.99 4.97 -0.51
C ASN A 122 6.02 4.61 -1.60
N TRP A 123 6.04 5.41 -2.67
CA TRP A 123 6.90 5.22 -3.84
C TRP A 123 8.18 6.07 -3.75
N THR A 124 9.15 5.58 -2.97
CA THR A 124 10.36 6.32 -2.59
C THR A 124 11.62 5.93 -3.38
N SER A 125 11.50 5.09 -4.41
CA SER A 125 12.68 4.69 -5.20
C SER A 125 13.24 5.86 -6.01
N ASN A 126 14.49 6.21 -5.78
CA ASN A 126 15.21 7.23 -6.56
C ASN A 126 15.38 6.85 -8.05
N LYS A 127 15.18 5.57 -8.39
CA LYS A 127 15.32 5.02 -9.75
C LYS A 127 13.99 4.94 -10.51
N SER A 128 12.86 5.22 -9.85
CA SER A 128 11.53 5.07 -10.44
C SER A 128 10.75 6.37 -10.34
N ARG A 129 10.16 6.78 -11.45
CA ARG A 129 9.29 7.97 -11.56
C ARG A 129 7.88 7.52 -11.89
N LEU A 130 6.90 8.32 -11.47
CA LEU A 130 5.53 8.20 -11.97
C LEU A 130 5.45 8.85 -13.35
N THR A 131 4.81 8.15 -14.27
CA THR A 131 4.49 8.66 -15.62
C THR A 131 3.11 8.18 -16.03
N VAL A 132 2.44 8.91 -16.90
CA VAL A 132 1.19 8.48 -17.54
C VAL A 132 1.48 8.24 -19.03
N ARG A 133 1.10 7.07 -19.53
CA ARG A 133 1.27 6.69 -20.93
C ARG A 133 0.02 5.95 -21.37
N GLY A 134 -0.67 6.40 -22.42
CA GLY A 134 -1.89 5.76 -22.92
C GLY A 134 -2.99 5.62 -21.85
N GLY A 135 -3.15 6.61 -20.95
CA GLY A 135 -4.15 6.54 -19.88
C GLY A 135 -3.79 5.56 -18.74
N ILE A 136 -2.58 5.04 -18.71
CA ILE A 136 -2.09 4.11 -17.69
C ILE A 136 -1.05 4.81 -16.83
N LEU A 137 -1.16 4.64 -15.50
CA LEU A 137 -0.16 5.09 -14.54
C LEU A 137 0.98 4.08 -14.44
N TRP A 138 2.19 4.54 -14.59
CA TRP A 138 3.42 3.73 -14.46
C TRP A 138 4.28 4.21 -13.30
N TYR A 139 4.78 3.28 -12.51
CA TYR A 139 5.86 3.55 -11.55
C TYR A 139 7.14 2.85 -12.02
N GLY A 140 8.04 3.61 -12.62
CA GLY A 140 9.18 3.06 -13.36
C GLY A 140 8.70 2.24 -14.56
N ARG A 141 8.95 0.92 -14.54
CA ARG A 141 8.50 -0.04 -15.57
C ARG A 141 7.23 -0.81 -15.20
N TYR A 142 6.62 -0.53 -14.05
CA TYR A 142 5.49 -1.29 -13.53
C TYR A 142 4.19 -0.53 -13.77
N ASP A 143 3.25 -1.16 -14.47
CA ASP A 143 1.86 -0.73 -14.63
C ASP A 143 1.15 -0.75 -13.27
N GLN A 144 0.44 0.33 -12.95
CA GLN A 144 -0.31 0.51 -11.71
C GLN A 144 -1.83 0.37 -11.89
N SER A 145 -2.31 -0.04 -13.06
CA SER A 145 -3.76 -0.17 -13.34
C SER A 145 -4.44 -1.07 -12.32
N ARG A 146 -3.84 -2.23 -12.02
CA ARG A 146 -4.38 -3.14 -11.01
C ARG A 146 -4.45 -2.51 -9.61
N ALA A 147 -3.48 -1.69 -9.24
CA ALA A 147 -3.50 -0.99 -7.96
C ALA A 147 -4.66 0.02 -7.92
N LEU A 148 -4.87 0.80 -8.99
CA LEU A 148 -5.99 1.73 -9.09
C LEU A 148 -7.34 1.00 -9.07
N GLN A 149 -7.49 -0.11 -9.82
CA GLN A 149 -8.70 -0.94 -9.80
C GLN A 149 -9.00 -1.46 -8.39
N THR A 150 -7.98 -1.91 -7.65
CA THR A 150 -8.15 -2.36 -6.27
C THR A 150 -8.67 -1.22 -5.38
N VAL A 151 -8.09 -0.02 -5.48
CA VAL A 151 -8.53 1.15 -4.70
C VAL A 151 -9.95 1.55 -5.05
N GLY A 152 -10.33 1.51 -6.33
CA GLY A 152 -11.70 1.75 -6.77
C GLY A 152 -12.67 0.74 -6.18
N TRP A 153 -12.34 -0.56 -6.27
CA TRP A 153 -13.17 -1.63 -5.70
C TRP A 153 -13.31 -1.50 -4.16
N GLU A 154 -12.24 -1.17 -3.44
CA GLU A 154 -12.27 -0.94 -1.99
C GLU A 154 -13.15 0.23 -1.61
N ALA A 155 -13.11 1.34 -2.36
CA ALA A 155 -14.02 2.47 -2.19
C ALA A 155 -15.48 2.08 -2.43
N ASP A 156 -15.74 1.23 -3.43
CA ASP A 156 -17.09 0.71 -3.71
C ASP A 156 -17.60 -0.20 -2.57
N GLN A 157 -16.72 -0.99 -1.93
CA GLN A 157 -17.10 -1.77 -0.75
C GLN A 157 -17.47 -0.84 0.42
N ALA A 158 -16.67 0.20 0.67
CA ALA A 158 -16.98 1.20 1.70
C ALA A 158 -18.30 1.93 1.37
N ALA A 159 -18.54 2.29 0.12
CA ALA A 159 -19.78 2.94 -0.32
C ALA A 159 -21.00 2.04 -0.05
N ARG A 160 -20.91 0.75 -0.36
CA ARG A 160 -21.99 -0.22 -0.06
C ARG A 160 -22.26 -0.34 1.43
N ALA A 161 -21.21 -0.43 2.25
CA ALA A 161 -21.34 -0.55 3.71
C ALA A 161 -21.96 0.69 4.37
N LEU A 162 -21.74 1.87 3.77
CA LEU A 162 -22.15 3.16 4.34
C LEU A 162 -23.43 3.73 3.70
N GLY A 163 -23.88 3.21 2.56
CA GLY A 163 -25.01 3.75 1.82
C GLY A 163 -24.79 5.15 1.24
N VAL A 164 -23.52 5.57 1.07
CA VAL A 164 -23.15 6.87 0.48
C VAL A 164 -21.99 6.68 -0.51
N PRO A 165 -21.87 7.54 -1.55
CA PRO A 165 -20.72 7.50 -2.43
C PRO A 165 -19.41 7.74 -1.67
N VAL A 166 -18.39 6.92 -1.90
CA VAL A 166 -17.04 7.06 -1.36
C VAL A 166 -16.06 7.25 -2.50
N ARG A 167 -15.34 8.37 -2.52
CA ARG A 167 -14.39 8.71 -3.58
C ARG A 167 -13.05 8.04 -3.33
N PRO A 168 -12.51 7.26 -4.28
CA PRO A 168 -11.20 6.64 -4.16
C PRO A 168 -10.08 7.66 -4.37
N VAL A 169 -9.10 7.67 -3.48
CA VAL A 169 -7.93 8.55 -3.53
C VAL A 169 -6.67 7.73 -3.26
N VAL A 170 -5.65 7.90 -4.09
CA VAL A 170 -4.29 7.38 -3.82
C VAL A 170 -3.40 8.53 -3.37
N ALA A 171 -2.94 8.48 -2.12
CA ALA A 171 -1.98 9.42 -1.56
C ALA A 171 -0.54 8.94 -1.79
N VAL A 172 0.20 9.64 -2.65
CA VAL A 172 1.55 9.26 -3.06
C VAL A 172 2.60 9.96 -2.21
N HIS A 173 3.42 9.17 -1.51
CA HIS A 173 4.64 9.62 -0.86
C HIS A 173 5.87 9.30 -1.73
N GLY A 174 6.85 10.21 -1.73
CA GLY A 174 8.17 10.01 -2.31
C GLY A 174 8.30 10.23 -3.82
N ALA A 175 7.22 10.08 -4.60
CA ALA A 175 7.22 10.37 -6.04
C ALA A 175 6.40 11.63 -6.36
N LYS A 176 6.79 12.34 -7.43
CA LYS A 176 5.98 13.43 -7.99
C LYS A 176 4.89 12.85 -8.88
N VAL A 177 3.65 13.31 -8.70
CA VAL A 177 2.54 13.00 -9.60
C VAL A 177 2.70 13.82 -10.90
N PRO A 178 2.69 13.19 -12.08
CA PRO A 178 3.00 13.84 -13.36
C PRO A 178 1.80 14.61 -13.91
N ALA A 179 1.33 15.59 -13.16
CA ALA A 179 0.20 16.45 -13.54
C ALA A 179 0.30 17.83 -12.88
N PRO A 180 -0.37 18.86 -13.41
CA PRO A 180 -0.49 20.17 -12.78
C PRO A 180 -0.98 20.03 -11.34
N HIS A 181 -0.41 20.82 -10.45
CA HIS A 181 -0.74 20.81 -9.02
C HIS A 181 -0.54 19.45 -8.32
N GLY A 182 0.21 18.49 -8.90
CA GLY A 182 0.50 17.18 -8.30
C GLY A 182 -0.75 16.33 -8.04
N ARG A 183 -1.75 16.44 -8.90
CA ARG A 183 -3.03 15.72 -8.85
C ARG A 183 -3.50 15.35 -10.26
N LEU A 184 -3.99 14.13 -10.42
CA LEU A 184 -4.64 13.68 -11.67
C LEU A 184 -5.76 12.68 -11.32
N GLU A 185 -6.63 12.44 -12.28
CA GLU A 185 -7.66 11.40 -12.20
C GLU A 185 -7.42 10.36 -13.29
N LEU A 186 -7.39 9.11 -12.89
CA LEU A 186 -7.23 7.94 -13.77
C LEU A 186 -8.12 6.81 -13.31
N GLN A 187 -8.88 6.23 -14.24
CA GLN A 187 -9.76 5.08 -13.98
C GLN A 187 -10.71 5.31 -12.78
N GLY A 188 -11.23 6.54 -12.64
CA GLY A 188 -12.12 6.94 -11.55
C GLY A 188 -11.43 7.14 -10.19
N VAL A 189 -10.10 7.05 -10.12
CA VAL A 189 -9.31 7.24 -8.90
C VAL A 189 -8.54 8.55 -8.96
N THR A 190 -8.64 9.38 -7.91
CA THR A 190 -7.81 10.57 -7.76
C THR A 190 -6.43 10.19 -7.22
N VAL A 191 -5.38 10.42 -7.99
CA VAL A 191 -3.99 10.23 -7.56
C VAL A 191 -3.41 11.59 -7.19
N VAL A 192 -2.92 11.75 -5.96
CA VAL A 192 -2.43 13.03 -5.44
C VAL A 192 -1.13 12.87 -4.65
N GLU A 193 -0.23 13.85 -4.75
CA GLU A 193 0.92 13.93 -3.84
C GLU A 193 0.43 14.09 -2.39
N ALA A 194 0.88 13.23 -1.48
CA ALA A 194 0.40 13.19 -0.09
C ALA A 194 0.46 14.56 0.62
N LYS A 195 1.49 15.38 0.34
CA LYS A 195 1.59 16.75 0.88
C LYS A 195 0.45 17.69 0.43
N ARG A 196 -0.25 17.36 -0.67
CA ARG A 196 -1.37 18.14 -1.23
C ARG A 196 -2.74 17.58 -0.84
N LEU A 197 -2.79 16.43 -0.17
CA LEU A 197 -4.02 15.72 0.20
C LEU A 197 -5.00 16.61 0.97
N ARG A 198 -4.53 17.35 1.99
CA ARG A 198 -5.39 18.25 2.76
C ARG A 198 -5.99 19.37 1.91
N GLY A 199 -5.18 19.93 1.00
CA GLY A 199 -5.64 20.93 0.04
C GLY A 199 -6.72 20.37 -0.87
N LEU A 200 -6.54 19.15 -1.39
CA LEU A 200 -7.54 18.46 -2.19
C LEU A 200 -8.86 18.34 -1.44
N LEU A 201 -8.85 17.77 -0.23
CA LEU A 201 -10.05 17.54 0.57
C LEU A 201 -10.82 18.82 0.89
N ARG A 202 -10.11 19.96 1.01
CA ARG A 202 -10.70 21.27 1.30
C ARG A 202 -11.14 22.04 0.06
N SER A 203 -10.54 21.78 -1.11
CA SER A 203 -10.81 22.50 -2.34
C SER A 203 -12.06 22.06 -3.09
N LEU A 204 -12.60 20.90 -2.73
CA LEU A 204 -13.83 20.40 -3.33
C LEU A 204 -15.03 21.17 -2.76
N PRO A 205 -16.08 21.36 -3.56
CA PRO A 205 -17.29 22.04 -3.08
C PRO A 205 -17.94 21.23 -1.96
N PRO A 206 -18.45 21.91 -0.91
CA PRO A 206 -19.25 21.26 0.11
C PRO A 206 -20.46 20.54 -0.50
N GLN A 207 -20.80 19.38 0.04
CA GLN A 207 -21.98 18.65 -0.38
C GLN A 207 -23.18 19.03 0.47
N PRO A 208 -24.36 19.26 -0.10
CA PRO A 208 -25.56 19.53 0.65
C PRO A 208 -25.83 18.43 1.70
N GLY A 209 -26.13 18.82 2.93
CA GLY A 209 -26.41 17.90 4.01
C GLY A 209 -25.18 17.21 4.65
N TRP A 210 -23.97 17.62 4.28
CA TRP A 210 -22.71 17.10 4.87
C TRP A 210 -22.20 18.05 5.96
N ASP A 211 -22.93 18.13 7.05
CA ASP A 211 -22.55 18.86 8.25
C ASP A 211 -21.74 17.99 9.23
N THR A 212 -21.36 18.57 10.36
CA THR A 212 -20.61 17.88 11.42
C THR A 212 -21.39 16.69 12.00
N ALA A 213 -22.73 16.82 12.14
CA ALA A 213 -23.57 15.74 12.64
C ALA A 213 -23.61 14.55 11.67
N ARG A 214 -23.72 14.83 10.38
CA ARG A 214 -23.67 13.79 9.33
C ARG A 214 -22.33 13.09 9.29
N MET A 215 -21.23 13.84 9.37
CA MET A 215 -19.88 13.26 9.43
C MET A 215 -19.71 12.34 10.64
N ALA A 216 -20.16 12.75 11.83
CA ALA A 216 -20.10 11.94 13.04
C ALA A 216 -20.97 10.67 12.92
N SER A 217 -22.19 10.80 12.40
CA SER A 217 -23.09 9.66 12.16
C SER A 217 -22.50 8.64 11.20
N LEU A 218 -21.87 9.08 10.10
CA LEU A 218 -21.18 8.20 9.15
C LEU A 218 -19.95 7.55 9.78
N GLY A 219 -19.20 8.26 10.64
CA GLY A 219 -18.11 7.69 11.41
C GLY A 219 -18.58 6.53 12.30
N GLN A 220 -19.64 6.74 13.08
CA GLN A 220 -20.24 5.70 13.93
C GLN A 220 -20.79 4.51 13.11
N LEU A 221 -21.41 4.78 11.96
CA LEU A 221 -21.85 3.71 11.06
C LEU A 221 -20.66 2.90 10.56
N ALA A 222 -19.59 3.57 10.11
CA ALA A 222 -18.38 2.92 9.65
C ALA A 222 -17.70 2.07 10.75
N GLU A 223 -17.70 2.53 12.00
CA GLU A 223 -17.19 1.73 13.13
C GLU A 223 -17.95 0.42 13.33
N ARG A 224 -19.27 0.42 13.09
CA ARG A 224 -20.11 -0.77 13.22
C ARG A 224 -20.04 -1.71 12.02
N THR A 225 -19.94 -1.16 10.81
CA THR A 225 -20.04 -1.94 9.56
C THR A 225 -18.68 -2.35 8.98
N LEU A 226 -17.64 -1.61 9.31
CA LEU A 226 -16.26 -1.82 8.88
C LEU A 226 -15.37 -1.96 10.14
N PRO A 227 -15.25 -3.17 10.71
CA PRO A 227 -14.50 -3.37 11.96
C PRO A 227 -13.01 -3.05 11.77
N PRO A 228 -12.28 -2.78 12.86
CA PRO A 228 -10.81 -2.68 12.78
C PRO A 228 -10.22 -3.92 12.12
N ALA A 229 -9.21 -3.72 11.28
CA ALA A 229 -8.49 -4.85 10.72
C ALA A 229 -7.63 -5.51 11.80
N SER A 230 -7.69 -6.82 11.90
CA SER A 230 -6.99 -7.67 12.90
C SER A 230 -5.56 -8.05 12.47
#